data_263c26138624824e0d4088746cab5b2a
#
_entry.id   263c26138624824e0d4088746cab5b2a
#
_cell.length_a   1.000
_cell.length_b   1.000
_cell.length_c   1.000
_cell.angle_alpha   90.00
_cell.angle_beta   90.00
_cell.angle_gamma   90.00
#
_symmetry.space_group_name_H-M   'P 1'
#
loop_
_entity.id
_entity.type
_entity.pdbx_description
1 polymer ?
#
loop_
_entity_poly.entity_id
_entity_poly.type
_entity_poly.pdbx_seq_one_letter_code
_entity_poly.pdbx_strand_id
1 'polypeptide(L)'
;DLRMSRGLGDVYKRQEQKDIVAGNGDMGHTMRLGSYPAELEEGSIVAELYGTTHVTERHRHRYEVNVAYKDRLREAGLRISGQSPDGELTEFVELPREVHPFYVSTQAHPEFKSRPTKPHPLFAGLVKAALDHQQER
;
A
#
# COMPACT_ATOMS: atom_id res chain seq x y z
N ASP A 1 17.88 0.40 -7.21
CA ASP A 1 18.36 0.98 -8.46
C ASP A 1 17.95 2.45 -8.55
N LEU A 2 18.96 3.33 -8.69
CA LEU A 2 18.80 4.78 -8.80
C LEU A 2 17.87 5.23 -9.96
N ARG A 3 17.69 4.37 -10.96
CA ARG A 3 16.79 4.64 -12.09
C ARG A 3 15.32 4.46 -11.72
N MET A 4 14.99 3.49 -10.87
CA MET A 4 13.62 3.31 -10.36
C MET A 4 13.23 4.43 -9.41
N SER A 5 14.14 4.89 -8.56
CA SER A 5 13.87 6.00 -7.65
C SER A 5 13.70 7.33 -8.40
N ARG A 6 14.41 7.56 -9.50
CA ARG A 6 14.21 8.72 -10.36
C ARG A 6 12.85 8.68 -11.07
N GLY A 7 12.48 7.54 -11.64
CA GLY A 7 11.18 7.36 -12.30
C GLY A 7 10.00 7.59 -11.35
N LEU A 8 10.08 7.08 -10.14
CA LEU A 8 9.07 7.31 -9.10
C LEU A 8 9.02 8.77 -8.66
N GLY A 9 10.17 9.42 -8.51
CA GLY A 9 10.25 10.84 -8.18
C GLY A 9 9.65 11.74 -9.27
N ASP A 10 9.89 11.44 -10.54
CA ASP A 10 9.34 12.20 -11.66
C ASP A 10 7.83 12.01 -11.80
N VAL A 11 7.33 10.80 -11.56
CA VAL A 11 5.90 10.48 -11.54
C VAL A 11 5.21 11.26 -10.42
N TYR A 12 5.82 11.33 -9.27
CA TYR A 12 5.30 12.07 -8.12
C TYR A 12 5.29 13.59 -8.36
N LYS A 13 6.38 14.15 -8.82
CA LYS A 13 6.46 15.59 -9.15
C LYS A 13 5.42 16.02 -10.17
N ARG A 14 5.10 15.18 -11.14
CA ARG A 14 4.03 15.45 -12.10
C ARG A 14 2.65 15.45 -11.47
N GLN A 15 2.40 14.59 -10.49
CA GLN A 15 1.13 14.57 -9.75
C GLN A 15 1.01 15.82 -8.88
N GLU A 16 2.04 16.16 -8.13
CA GLU A 16 2.12 17.37 -7.32
C GLU A 16 1.90 18.64 -8.17
N GLN A 17 2.51 18.69 -9.36
CA GLN A 17 2.29 19.78 -10.30
C GLN A 17 0.85 19.86 -10.82
N LYS A 18 0.21 18.71 -11.08
CA LYS A 18 -1.20 18.66 -11.49
C LYS A 18 -2.13 19.14 -10.39
N ASP A 19 -1.88 18.74 -9.17
CA ASP A 19 -2.66 19.15 -8.02
C ASP A 19 -2.49 20.63 -7.70
N ILE A 20 -1.28 21.16 -7.87
CA ILE A 20 -0.98 22.60 -7.78
C ILE A 20 -1.73 23.38 -8.87
N VAL A 21 -1.70 22.91 -10.10
CA VAL A 21 -2.38 23.56 -11.24
C VAL A 21 -3.92 23.47 -11.07
N ALA A 22 -4.42 22.39 -10.49
CA ALA A 22 -5.85 22.24 -10.17
C ALA A 22 -6.30 23.04 -8.94
N GLY A 23 -5.38 23.70 -8.22
CA GLY A 23 -5.69 24.44 -7.01
C GLY A 23 -6.01 23.58 -5.79
N ASN A 24 -5.77 22.28 -5.88
CA ASN A 24 -6.07 21.29 -4.84
C ASN A 24 -4.83 20.90 -4.01
N GLY A 25 -3.67 21.44 -4.32
CA GLY A 25 -2.41 21.10 -3.66
C GLY A 25 -1.98 22.13 -2.64
N ASP A 26 -1.55 21.68 -1.49
CA ASP A 26 -0.81 22.51 -0.55
C ASP A 26 0.62 22.66 -1.09
N MET A 27 0.94 23.87 -1.55
CA MET A 27 2.19 24.23 -2.20
C MET A 27 3.39 23.98 -1.28
N GLY A 28 3.89 22.75 -1.25
CA GLY A 28 5.19 22.42 -0.69
C GLY A 28 5.23 21.46 0.50
N HIS A 29 4.11 20.93 1.00
CA HIS A 29 4.11 20.10 2.20
C HIS A 29 3.10 18.95 2.19
N THR A 30 3.03 18.18 1.10
CA THR A 30 2.16 17.00 0.98
C THR A 30 2.77 15.75 1.62
N MET A 31 3.43 15.91 2.77
CA MET A 31 3.86 14.74 3.54
C MET A 31 2.67 14.15 4.27
N ARG A 32 2.33 12.90 3.96
CA ARG A 32 1.35 12.15 4.75
C ARG A 32 2.01 11.71 6.05
N LEU A 33 1.57 12.32 7.13
CA LEU A 33 2.07 12.05 8.48
C LEU A 33 0.90 11.82 9.43
N GLY A 34 0.92 10.70 10.14
CA GLY A 34 -0.12 10.34 11.11
C GLY A 34 -1.02 9.21 10.65
N SER A 35 -2.21 9.12 11.23
CA SER A 35 -3.17 8.04 10.98
C SER A 35 -4.12 8.40 9.84
N TYR A 36 -4.23 7.51 8.89
CA TYR A 36 -5.12 7.63 7.73
C TYR A 36 -5.95 6.37 7.54
N PRO A 37 -7.25 6.52 7.23
CA PRO A 37 -8.10 5.38 6.94
C PRO A 37 -7.81 4.80 5.56
N ALA A 38 -8.03 3.51 5.43
CA ALA A 38 -7.99 2.79 4.17
C ALA A 38 -9.15 1.80 4.06
N GLU A 39 -9.68 1.67 2.86
CA GLU A 39 -10.65 0.65 2.53
C GLU A 39 -9.96 -0.49 1.79
N LEU A 40 -10.17 -1.70 2.29
CA LEU A 40 -9.59 -2.92 1.74
C LEU A 40 -10.59 -3.60 0.82
N GLU A 41 -10.09 -4.16 -0.26
CA GLU A 41 -10.91 -4.92 -1.19
C GLU A 41 -11.32 -6.25 -0.55
N GLU A 42 -12.61 -6.54 -0.55
CA GLU A 42 -13.15 -7.79 -0.05
C GLU A 42 -12.54 -8.99 -0.80
N GLY A 43 -12.19 -10.03 -0.08
CA GLY A 43 -11.54 -11.22 -0.65
C GLY A 43 -10.04 -11.04 -0.93
N SER A 44 -9.46 -9.90 -0.60
CA SER A 44 -8.01 -9.70 -0.68
C SER A 44 -7.27 -10.36 0.47
N ILE A 45 -5.97 -10.61 0.28
CA ILE A 45 -5.10 -11.15 1.35
C ILE A 45 -5.08 -10.17 2.54
N VAL A 46 -4.93 -8.88 2.28
CA VAL A 46 -4.91 -7.87 3.34
C VAL A 46 -6.22 -7.81 4.12
N ALA A 47 -7.38 -7.87 3.46
CA ALA A 47 -8.68 -7.90 4.15
C ALA A 47 -8.83 -9.14 5.03
N GLU A 48 -8.35 -10.29 4.55
CA GLU A 48 -8.33 -11.54 5.33
C GLU A 48 -7.45 -11.41 6.57
N LEU A 49 -6.25 -10.86 6.43
CA LEU A 49 -5.30 -10.69 7.54
C LEU A 49 -5.80 -9.73 8.61
N TYR A 50 -6.40 -8.62 8.21
CA TYR A 50 -6.99 -7.66 9.15
C TYR A 50 -8.33 -8.13 9.73
N GLY A 51 -9.04 -9.01 9.04
CA GLY A 51 -10.39 -9.45 9.44
C GLY A 51 -11.46 -8.38 9.25
N THR A 52 -11.19 -7.36 8.47
CA THR A 52 -12.11 -6.24 8.16
C THR A 52 -11.72 -5.59 6.83
N THR A 53 -12.65 -4.83 6.26
CA THR A 53 -12.40 -4.02 5.06
C THR A 53 -12.11 -2.55 5.34
N HIS A 54 -12.18 -2.13 6.60
CA HIS A 54 -11.86 -0.76 7.00
C HIS A 54 -10.76 -0.77 8.05
N VAL A 55 -9.65 -0.13 7.74
CA VAL A 55 -8.49 -0.06 8.64
C VAL A 55 -7.97 1.36 8.72
N THR A 56 -7.23 1.64 9.77
CA THR A 56 -6.51 2.90 9.94
C THR A 56 -5.05 2.57 10.22
N GLU A 57 -4.16 3.11 9.41
CA GLU A 57 -2.73 2.90 9.53
C GLU A 57 -1.97 4.21 9.63
N ARG A 58 -0.80 4.15 10.23
CA ARG A 58 0.08 5.31 10.33
C ARG A 58 0.95 5.42 9.10
N HIS A 59 1.08 6.65 8.60
CA HIS A 59 1.87 6.98 7.43
C HIS A 59 2.98 7.97 7.78
N ARG A 60 4.10 7.83 7.07
CA ARG A 60 5.21 8.75 7.13
C ARG A 60 5.91 8.73 5.77
N HIS A 61 5.22 9.25 4.77
CA HIS A 61 5.78 9.29 3.41
C HIS A 61 5.30 10.51 2.65
N ARG A 62 6.06 10.87 1.63
CA ARG A 62 5.78 12.02 0.78
C ARG A 62 5.31 11.60 -0.61
N TYR A 63 5.71 10.41 -1.05
CA TYR A 63 5.45 9.91 -2.39
C TYR A 63 4.26 8.96 -2.38
N GLU A 64 3.46 9.06 -3.43
CA GLU A 64 2.27 8.23 -3.64
C GLU A 64 2.35 7.54 -5.00
N VAL A 65 1.64 6.43 -5.15
CA VAL A 65 1.46 5.80 -6.45
C VAL A 65 0.59 6.72 -7.32
N ASN A 66 1.10 7.09 -8.48
CA ASN A 66 0.33 7.93 -9.40
C ASN A 66 -0.91 7.18 -9.90
N VAL A 67 -2.07 7.81 -9.74
CA VAL A 67 -3.38 7.27 -10.15
C VAL A 67 -3.40 6.82 -11.62
N ALA A 68 -2.69 7.55 -12.49
CA ALA A 68 -2.62 7.21 -13.92
C ALA A 68 -1.99 5.85 -14.22
N TYR A 69 -1.27 5.24 -13.26
CA TYR A 69 -0.65 3.93 -13.42
C TYR A 69 -1.47 2.77 -12.83
N LYS A 70 -2.56 3.04 -12.14
CA LYS A 70 -3.38 2.00 -11.49
C LYS A 70 -3.82 0.90 -12.45
N ASP A 71 -4.37 1.29 -13.60
CA ASP A 71 -4.86 0.32 -14.59
C ASP A 71 -3.71 -0.50 -15.18
N ARG A 72 -2.57 0.11 -15.46
CA ARG A 72 -1.38 -0.58 -15.95
C ARG A 72 -0.84 -1.58 -14.92
N LEU A 73 -0.87 -1.24 -13.65
CA LEU A 73 -0.46 -2.15 -12.58
C LEU A 73 -1.41 -3.35 -12.48
N ARG A 74 -2.72 -3.11 -12.57
CA ARG A 74 -3.73 -4.19 -12.59
C ARG A 74 -3.56 -5.11 -13.80
N GLU A 75 -3.37 -4.54 -14.97
CA GLU A 75 -3.11 -5.31 -16.21
C GLU A 75 -1.84 -6.16 -16.11
N ALA A 76 -0.82 -5.67 -15.41
CA ALA A 76 0.40 -6.40 -15.14
C ALA A 76 0.25 -7.50 -14.08
N GLY A 77 -0.92 -7.65 -13.46
CA GLY A 77 -1.22 -8.68 -12.48
C GLY A 77 -1.10 -8.26 -11.02
N LEU A 78 -0.81 -6.97 -10.75
CA LEU A 78 -0.75 -6.44 -9.39
C LEU A 78 -2.15 -6.02 -8.93
N ARG A 79 -2.65 -6.63 -7.88
CA ARG A 79 -3.93 -6.30 -7.29
C ARG A 79 -3.80 -5.08 -6.37
N ILE A 80 -4.61 -4.06 -6.58
CA ILE A 80 -4.73 -2.94 -5.64
C ILE A 80 -5.75 -3.35 -4.58
N SER A 81 -5.25 -3.79 -3.44
CA SER A 81 -6.06 -4.41 -2.39
C SER A 81 -6.50 -3.43 -1.31
N GLY A 82 -5.99 -2.22 -1.32
CA GLY A 82 -6.43 -1.17 -0.39
C GLY A 82 -6.22 0.22 -0.96
N GLN A 83 -7.17 1.10 -0.70
CA GLN A 83 -7.18 2.47 -1.19
C GLN A 83 -7.67 3.42 -0.10
N SER A 84 -7.37 4.72 -0.26
CA SER A 84 -8.04 5.75 0.53
C SER A 84 -9.56 5.71 0.31
N PRO A 85 -10.38 6.20 1.27
CA PRO A 85 -11.86 6.14 1.13
C PRO A 85 -12.42 6.82 -0.12
N ASP A 86 -11.73 7.83 -0.65
CA ASP A 86 -12.08 8.50 -1.91
C ASP A 86 -11.65 7.71 -3.15
N GLY A 87 -10.88 6.62 -2.98
CA GLY A 87 -10.35 5.81 -4.07
C GLY A 87 -9.17 6.41 -4.83
N GLU A 88 -8.68 7.56 -4.43
CA GLU A 88 -7.61 8.27 -5.13
C GLU A 88 -6.22 7.69 -4.85
N LEU A 89 -5.94 7.35 -3.60
CA LEU A 89 -4.62 6.90 -3.16
C LEU A 89 -4.56 5.37 -3.02
N THR A 90 -3.51 4.79 -3.56
CA THR A 90 -3.21 3.37 -3.39
C THR A 90 -2.48 3.16 -2.07
N GLU A 91 -3.07 2.36 -1.19
CA GLU A 91 -2.55 2.09 0.15
C GLU A 91 -1.91 0.71 0.27
N PHE A 92 -2.50 -0.29 -0.39
CA PHE A 92 -2.02 -1.66 -0.38
C PHE A 92 -2.05 -2.24 -1.78
N VAL A 93 -1.04 -3.03 -2.10
CA VAL A 93 -0.99 -3.86 -3.31
C VAL A 93 -0.54 -5.26 -2.95
N GLU A 94 -1.02 -6.24 -3.71
CA GLU A 94 -0.69 -7.64 -3.49
C GLU A 94 -0.64 -8.43 -4.80
N LEU A 95 0.03 -9.56 -4.77
CA LEU A 95 -0.10 -10.58 -5.82
C LEU A 95 -1.06 -11.68 -5.36
N PRO A 96 -1.86 -12.25 -6.28
CA PRO A 96 -2.68 -13.41 -5.96
C PRO A 96 -1.83 -14.58 -5.44
N ARG A 97 -2.38 -15.39 -4.53
CA ARG A 97 -1.66 -16.54 -3.95
C ARG A 97 -1.23 -17.57 -4.99
N GLU A 98 -1.93 -17.66 -6.11
CA GLU A 98 -1.58 -18.52 -7.24
C GLU A 98 -0.26 -18.09 -7.92
N VAL A 99 0.07 -16.79 -7.83
CA VAL A 99 1.29 -16.23 -8.41
C VAL A 99 2.44 -16.27 -7.40
N HIS A 100 2.16 -15.92 -6.15
CA HIS A 100 3.15 -15.90 -5.07
C HIS A 100 2.48 -16.25 -3.72
N PRO A 101 3.09 -17.11 -2.90
CA PRO A 101 2.50 -17.52 -1.62
C PRO A 101 2.14 -16.36 -0.69
N PHE A 102 2.95 -15.33 -0.67
CA PHE A 102 2.68 -14.11 0.10
C PHE A 102 3.47 -12.92 -0.46
N TYR A 103 2.79 -12.06 -1.18
CA TYR A 103 3.33 -10.76 -1.60
C TYR A 103 2.32 -9.67 -1.27
N VAL A 104 2.63 -8.87 -0.27
CA VAL A 104 1.83 -7.72 0.16
C VAL A 104 2.75 -6.53 0.35
N SER A 105 2.38 -5.40 -0.21
CA SER A 105 3.09 -4.13 -0.04
C SER A 105 2.13 -3.05 0.45
N THR A 106 2.62 -2.15 1.26
CA THR A 106 1.85 -1.03 1.78
C THR A 106 2.67 0.26 1.79
N GLN A 107 1.99 1.38 1.64
CA GLN A 107 2.55 2.72 1.88
C GLN A 107 2.63 3.05 3.37
N ALA A 108 1.86 2.36 4.19
CA ALA A 108 1.82 2.57 5.63
C ALA A 108 3.08 2.02 6.33
N HIS A 109 3.21 2.39 7.59
CA HIS A 109 4.27 1.96 8.49
C HIS A 109 3.70 1.08 9.62
N PRO A 110 3.45 -0.21 9.35
CA PRO A 110 2.83 -1.11 10.33
C PRO A 110 3.67 -1.31 11.60
N GLU A 111 4.99 -1.11 11.53
CA GLU A 111 5.87 -1.18 12.69
C GLU A 111 5.47 -0.21 13.81
N PHE A 112 4.82 0.89 13.51
CA PHE A 112 4.35 1.84 14.52
C PHE A 112 3.20 1.32 15.37
N LYS A 113 2.49 0.30 14.90
CA LYS A 113 1.33 -0.30 15.58
C LYS A 113 1.59 -1.72 16.06
N SER A 114 2.71 -2.32 15.67
CA SER A 114 3.09 -3.67 16.10
C SER A 114 3.63 -3.66 17.53
N ARG A 115 3.31 -4.71 18.29
CA ARG A 115 3.78 -4.93 19.66
C ARG A 115 4.22 -6.38 19.83
N PRO A 116 5.16 -6.68 20.75
CA PRO A 116 5.60 -8.05 20.98
C PRO A 116 4.46 -9.00 21.36
N THR A 117 3.48 -8.51 22.12
CA THR A 117 2.31 -9.30 22.56
C THR A 117 1.13 -9.21 21.59
N LYS A 118 1.18 -8.32 20.60
CA LYS A 118 0.15 -8.13 19.57
C LYS A 118 0.82 -7.73 18.25
N PRO A 119 1.40 -8.69 17.52
CA PRO A 119 2.06 -8.39 16.26
C PRO A 119 1.06 -7.84 15.25
N HIS A 120 1.52 -6.93 14.41
CA HIS A 120 0.70 -6.39 13.34
C HIS A 120 0.25 -7.51 12.39
N PRO A 121 -1.00 -7.50 11.90
CA PRO A 121 -1.53 -8.55 11.04
C PRO A 121 -0.68 -8.87 9.81
N LEU A 122 -0.05 -7.87 9.20
CA LEU A 122 0.82 -8.08 8.04
C LEU A 122 2.08 -8.87 8.40
N PHE A 123 2.69 -8.60 9.55
CA PHE A 123 3.86 -9.35 10.01
C PHE A 123 3.50 -10.77 10.42
N ALA A 124 2.41 -10.94 11.14
CA ALA A 124 1.90 -12.26 11.50
C ALA A 124 1.55 -13.09 10.26
N GLY A 125 0.95 -12.48 9.26
CA GLY A 125 0.62 -13.12 7.99
C GLY A 125 1.86 -13.58 7.21
N LEU A 126 2.89 -12.76 7.17
CA LEU A 126 4.17 -13.11 6.52
C LEU A 126 4.81 -14.32 7.20
N VAL A 127 4.91 -14.31 8.52
CA VAL A 127 5.51 -15.42 9.30
C VAL A 127 4.70 -16.71 9.10
N LYS A 128 3.36 -16.62 9.16
CA LYS A 128 2.49 -17.77 8.91
C LYS A 128 2.72 -18.35 7.51
N ALA A 129 2.72 -17.52 6.48
CA ALA A 129 2.95 -17.95 5.11
C ALA A 129 4.34 -18.60 4.92
N ALA A 130 5.36 -18.07 5.57
CA ALA A 130 6.71 -18.63 5.54
C ALA A 130 6.77 -20.03 6.21
N LEU A 131 6.09 -20.21 7.34
CA LEU A 131 5.98 -21.49 8.02
C LEU A 131 5.23 -22.51 7.18
N ASP A 132 4.10 -22.13 6.61
CA ASP A 132 3.32 -23.00 5.73
C ASP A 132 4.16 -23.46 4.53
N HIS A 133 4.87 -22.53 3.90
CA HIS A 133 5.76 -22.84 2.78
C HIS A 133 6.93 -23.76 3.16
N GLN A 134 7.47 -23.61 4.36
CA GLN A 134 8.51 -24.50 4.89
C GLN A 134 7.99 -25.93 5.06
N GLN A 135 6.75 -26.09 5.51
CA GLN A 135 6.12 -27.41 5.73
C GLN A 135 5.79 -28.13 4.43
N GLU A 136 5.53 -27.40 3.36
CA GLU A 136 5.24 -27.96 2.02
C GLU A 136 6.51 -28.48 1.29
N ARG A 137 7.68 -28.21 1.81
CA ARG A 137 8.96 -28.74 1.30
C ARG A 137 9.25 -30.10 1.93
#